data_7b60269cc5a30f46dd354dbe71e53dd1
#
_entry.id   7b60269cc5a30f46dd354dbe71e53dd1
#
_cell.length_a   1.000
_cell.length_b   1.000
_cell.length_c   1.000
_cell.angle_alpha   90.00
_cell.angle_beta   90.00
_cell.angle_gamma   90.00
#
_symmetry.space_group_name_H-M   'P 1'
#
loop_
_entity.id
_entity.type
_entity.pdbx_description
1 polymer ?
#
loop_
_entity_poly.entity_id
_entity_poly.type
_entity_poly.pdbx_seq_one_letter_code
_entity_poly.pdbx_strand_id
1 'polypeptide(L)'
;MYKNICRYIHTMATKEELVQNIKAWMKVDQEMKALQKELKERRQLKKNLSASLVDIMKTNEIDCFDITDGKLIYTKNKVKSALSKKHLDSCLSQYFAQRPDIDPGEVSEFILDKRTTKINEGIRHKI
;
A
#
# COMPACT_ATOMS: atom_id res chain seq x y z
N MET A 1 -21.84 -23.25 -1.12
CA MET A 1 -20.62 -22.59 -1.56
C MET A 1 -20.30 -22.85 -3.04
N TYR A 2 -20.52 -24.09 -3.51
CA TYR A 2 -20.18 -24.47 -4.89
C TYR A 2 -21.39 -24.63 -5.82
N LYS A 3 -22.52 -24.02 -5.48
CA LYS A 3 -23.79 -24.23 -6.20
C LYS A 3 -23.77 -23.80 -7.67
N ASN A 4 -23.05 -22.71 -7.98
CA ASN A 4 -23.01 -22.17 -9.33
C ASN A 4 -21.92 -22.75 -10.23
N ILE A 5 -21.06 -23.59 -9.70
CA ILE A 5 -19.93 -24.17 -10.45
C ILE A 5 -20.43 -25.14 -11.51
N CYS A 6 -21.45 -25.96 -11.19
CA CYS A 6 -21.99 -26.96 -12.10
C CYS A 6 -22.57 -26.39 -13.39
N ARG A 7 -22.92 -25.10 -13.41
CA ARG A 7 -23.44 -24.42 -14.59
C ARG A 7 -22.43 -24.36 -15.73
N TYR A 8 -21.13 -24.30 -15.40
CA TYR A 8 -20.07 -24.02 -16.37
C TYR A 8 -19.13 -25.21 -16.61
N ILE A 9 -19.31 -26.31 -15.88
CA ILE A 9 -18.42 -27.45 -15.94
C ILE A 9 -19.15 -28.66 -16.51
N HIS A 10 -18.60 -29.20 -17.61
CA HIS A 10 -19.22 -30.32 -18.35
C HIS A 10 -18.64 -31.70 -17.99
N THR A 11 -17.47 -31.75 -17.30
CA THR A 11 -16.83 -33.02 -16.94
C THR A 11 -16.56 -33.11 -15.45
N MET A 12 -16.60 -34.32 -14.90
CA MET A 12 -16.33 -34.59 -13.48
C MET A 12 -14.88 -34.24 -13.10
N ALA A 13 -13.94 -34.60 -13.96
CA ALA A 13 -12.52 -34.30 -13.73
C ALA A 13 -12.27 -32.80 -13.61
N THR A 14 -12.85 -31.98 -14.50
CA THR A 14 -12.74 -30.52 -14.45
C THR A 14 -13.38 -29.94 -13.20
N LYS A 15 -14.51 -30.51 -12.79
CA LYS A 15 -15.22 -30.09 -11.57
C LYS A 15 -14.39 -30.37 -10.32
N GLU A 16 -13.82 -31.55 -10.21
CA GLU A 16 -12.96 -31.93 -9.08
C GLU A 16 -11.70 -31.07 -9.02
N GLU A 17 -11.07 -30.85 -10.17
CA GLU A 17 -9.90 -30.00 -10.28
C GLU A 17 -10.22 -28.58 -9.84
N LEU A 18 -11.34 -28.02 -10.28
CA LEU A 18 -11.76 -26.67 -9.89
C LEU A 18 -12.03 -26.59 -8.38
N VAL A 19 -12.69 -27.59 -7.80
CA VAL A 19 -12.96 -27.63 -6.35
C VAL A 19 -11.66 -27.70 -5.56
N GLN A 20 -10.69 -28.49 -5.99
CA GLN A 20 -9.39 -28.59 -5.34
C GLN A 20 -8.63 -27.25 -5.41
N ASN A 21 -8.67 -26.59 -6.57
CA ASN A 21 -8.03 -25.30 -6.74
C ASN A 21 -8.68 -24.21 -5.87
N ILE A 22 -10.00 -24.24 -5.72
CA ILE A 22 -10.72 -23.31 -4.84
C ILE A 22 -10.31 -23.54 -3.38
N LYS A 23 -10.25 -24.79 -2.94
CA LYS A 23 -9.83 -25.11 -1.57
C LYS A 23 -8.40 -24.66 -1.29
N ALA A 24 -7.49 -24.92 -2.22
CA ALA A 24 -6.10 -24.50 -2.12
C ALA A 24 -5.99 -22.97 -2.07
N TRP A 25 -6.72 -22.28 -2.94
CA TRP A 25 -6.75 -20.82 -2.97
C TRP A 25 -7.23 -20.24 -1.64
N MET A 26 -8.31 -20.78 -1.10
CA MET A 26 -8.87 -20.31 0.17
C MET A 26 -7.93 -20.55 1.35
N LYS A 27 -7.24 -21.68 1.36
CA LYS A 27 -6.25 -21.99 2.40
C LYS A 27 -5.10 -20.99 2.37
N VAL A 28 -4.54 -20.74 1.20
CA VAL A 28 -3.45 -19.78 1.03
C VAL A 28 -3.90 -18.37 1.40
N ASP A 29 -5.10 -17.97 0.99
CA ASP A 29 -5.67 -16.67 1.32
C ASP A 29 -5.79 -16.46 2.84
N GLN A 30 -6.26 -17.47 3.56
CA GLN A 30 -6.36 -17.43 5.02
C GLN A 30 -4.99 -17.34 5.69
N GLU A 31 -4.02 -18.13 5.21
CA GLU A 31 -2.65 -18.10 5.71
C GLU A 31 -2.01 -16.72 5.50
N MET A 32 -2.21 -16.14 4.32
CA MET A 32 -1.71 -14.80 4.02
C MET A 32 -2.32 -13.74 4.93
N LYS A 33 -3.62 -13.81 5.19
CA LYS A 33 -4.29 -12.86 6.09
C LYS A 33 -3.73 -12.94 7.52
N ALA A 34 -3.49 -14.16 8.01
CA ALA A 34 -2.91 -14.36 9.32
C ALA A 34 -1.49 -13.79 9.40
N LEU A 35 -0.68 -14.04 8.38
CA LEU A 35 0.69 -13.49 8.29
C LEU A 35 0.69 -11.97 8.17
N GLN A 36 -0.23 -11.40 7.42
CA GLN A 36 -0.36 -9.95 7.29
C GLN A 36 -0.72 -9.30 8.63
N LYS A 37 -1.58 -9.94 9.40
CA LYS A 37 -1.94 -9.45 10.74
C LYS A 37 -0.73 -9.45 11.66
N GLU A 38 0.02 -10.55 11.69
CA GLU A 38 1.27 -10.63 12.46
C GLU A 38 2.28 -9.58 12.00
N LEU A 39 2.43 -9.44 10.68
CA LEU A 39 3.35 -8.45 10.12
C LEU A 39 2.96 -7.02 10.51
N LYS A 40 1.67 -6.70 10.51
CA LYS A 40 1.18 -5.40 10.94
C LYS A 40 1.52 -5.12 12.40
N GLU A 41 1.33 -6.10 13.28
CA GLU A 41 1.67 -5.99 14.69
C GLU A 41 3.17 -5.79 14.88
N ARG A 42 3.99 -6.56 14.16
CA ARG A 42 5.45 -6.44 14.21
C ARG A 42 5.94 -5.10 13.68
N ARG A 43 5.35 -4.60 12.61
CA ARG A 43 5.68 -3.27 12.08
C ARG A 43 5.37 -2.16 13.08
N GLN A 44 4.25 -2.28 13.81
CA GLN A 44 3.90 -1.30 14.84
C GLN A 44 4.89 -1.33 15.99
N LEU A 45 5.29 -2.51 16.45
CA LEU A 45 6.34 -2.65 17.48
C LEU A 45 7.65 -2.05 17.02
N LYS A 46 8.08 -2.37 15.80
CA LYS A 46 9.32 -1.84 15.22
C LYS A 46 9.28 -0.32 15.13
N LYS A 47 8.13 0.24 14.74
CA LYS A 47 7.95 1.69 14.66
C LYS A 47 8.10 2.34 16.04
N ASN A 48 7.50 1.76 17.07
CA ASN A 48 7.58 2.28 18.43
C ASN A 48 9.03 2.21 18.95
N LEU A 49 9.70 1.07 18.74
CA LEU A 49 11.10 0.89 19.13
C LEU A 49 12.02 1.84 18.37
N SER A 50 11.78 2.03 17.08
CA SER A 50 12.55 2.96 16.25
C SER A 50 12.42 4.39 16.74
N ALA A 51 11.22 4.82 17.12
CA ALA A 51 10.99 6.15 17.69
C ALA A 51 11.78 6.35 18.98
N SER A 52 11.77 5.34 19.85
CA SER A 52 12.55 5.37 21.10
C SER A 52 14.05 5.45 20.85
N LEU A 53 14.55 4.66 19.89
CA LEU A 53 15.95 4.69 19.50
C LEU A 53 16.36 6.05 18.94
N VAL A 54 15.54 6.62 18.06
CA VAL A 54 15.77 7.96 17.48
C VAL A 54 15.87 9.00 18.59
N ASP A 55 14.98 8.98 19.58
CA ASP A 55 15.02 9.93 20.70
C ASP A 55 16.28 9.79 21.52
N ILE A 56 16.69 8.55 21.82
CA ILE A 56 17.93 8.26 22.57
C ILE A 56 19.15 8.75 21.78
N MET A 57 19.21 8.45 20.50
CA MET A 57 20.35 8.84 19.66
C MET A 57 20.46 10.36 19.50
N LYS A 58 19.32 11.06 19.32
CA LYS A 58 19.29 12.52 19.27
C LYS A 58 19.76 13.15 20.58
N THR A 59 19.20 12.67 21.70
CA THR A 59 19.46 13.23 23.03
C THR A 59 20.94 13.08 23.42
N ASN A 60 21.55 11.96 23.05
CA ASN A 60 22.94 11.64 23.40
C ASN A 60 23.95 11.94 22.27
N GLU A 61 23.49 12.55 21.18
CA GLU A 61 24.33 12.88 20.01
C GLU A 61 25.08 11.65 19.45
N ILE A 62 24.36 10.52 19.34
CA ILE A 62 24.91 9.27 18.82
C ILE A 62 24.49 9.11 17.36
N ASP A 63 25.46 8.91 16.46
CA ASP A 63 25.20 8.72 15.04
C ASP A 63 25.05 7.26 14.66
N CYS A 64 25.73 6.35 15.36
CA CYS A 64 25.64 4.93 15.09
C CYS A 64 26.01 4.09 16.30
N PHE A 65 25.49 2.84 16.31
CA PHE A 65 25.86 1.80 17.28
C PHE A 65 26.42 0.60 16.56
N ASP A 66 27.49 0.04 17.08
CA ASP A 66 27.99 -1.24 16.62
C ASP A 66 27.18 -2.36 17.27
N ILE A 67 26.70 -3.29 16.45
CA ILE A 67 26.00 -4.49 16.89
C ILE A 67 26.70 -5.72 16.32
N THR A 68 26.33 -6.90 16.81
CA THR A 68 26.97 -8.15 16.39
C THR A 68 26.92 -8.37 14.86
N ASP A 69 25.83 -8.00 14.23
CA ASP A 69 25.58 -8.20 12.79
C ASP A 69 25.72 -6.93 11.97
N GLY A 70 26.47 -5.94 12.43
CA GLY A 70 26.68 -4.70 11.70
C GLY A 70 26.55 -3.46 12.55
N LYS A 71 25.87 -2.45 12.02
CA LYS A 71 25.69 -1.15 12.69
C LYS A 71 24.24 -0.68 12.58
N LEU A 72 23.75 -0.05 13.65
CA LEU A 72 22.52 0.74 13.59
C LEU A 72 22.90 2.20 13.41
N ILE A 73 22.43 2.80 12.32
CA ILE A 73 22.78 4.16 11.93
C ILE A 73 21.57 5.06 12.05
N TYR A 74 21.73 6.22 12.70
CA TYR A 74 20.72 7.25 12.69
C TYR A 74 20.71 7.94 11.33
N THR A 75 19.54 7.95 10.68
CA THR A 75 19.36 8.58 9.39
C THR A 75 18.34 9.71 9.46
N LYS A 76 18.59 10.78 8.71
CA LYS A 76 17.66 11.88 8.59
C LYS A 76 17.52 12.22 7.11
N ASN A 77 16.51 11.63 6.48
CA ASN A 77 16.25 11.83 5.06
C ASN A 77 15.07 12.75 4.87
N LYS A 78 15.23 13.72 3.97
CA LYS A 78 14.13 14.59 3.57
C LYS A 78 13.46 13.98 2.34
N VAL A 79 12.20 13.60 2.49
CA VAL A 79 11.40 13.03 1.40
C VAL A 79 10.19 13.93 1.18
N LYS A 80 9.95 14.29 -0.07
CA LYS A 80 8.77 15.08 -0.42
C LYS A 80 7.51 14.19 -0.30
N SER A 81 6.46 14.77 0.25
CA SER A 81 5.17 14.08 0.38
C SER A 81 4.59 13.73 -0.98
N ALA A 82 3.78 12.66 -1.01
CA ALA A 82 3.06 12.28 -2.21
C ALA A 82 2.13 13.42 -2.68
N LEU A 83 1.98 13.54 -4.00
CA LEU A 83 1.15 14.58 -4.58
C LEU A 83 -0.32 14.22 -4.44
N SER A 84 -1.06 14.95 -3.60
CA SER A 84 -2.50 14.79 -3.43
C SER A 84 -3.26 15.81 -4.29
N LYS A 85 -4.55 15.51 -4.57
CA LYS A 85 -5.43 16.46 -5.28
C LYS A 85 -5.50 17.80 -4.57
N LYS A 86 -5.65 17.79 -3.24
CA LYS A 86 -5.74 19.00 -2.42
C LYS A 86 -4.47 19.84 -2.53
N HIS A 87 -3.31 19.20 -2.47
CA HIS A 87 -2.04 19.89 -2.63
C HIS A 87 -1.87 20.49 -4.02
N LEU A 88 -2.24 19.73 -5.06
CA LEU A 88 -2.19 20.19 -6.43
C LEU A 88 -3.09 21.41 -6.66
N ASP A 89 -4.35 21.36 -6.17
CA ASP A 89 -5.30 22.47 -6.26
C ASP A 89 -4.74 23.72 -5.57
N SER A 90 -4.17 23.55 -4.39
CA SER A 90 -3.57 24.65 -3.62
C SER A 90 -2.40 25.29 -4.36
N CYS A 91 -1.50 24.48 -4.89
CA CYS A 91 -0.33 24.97 -5.63
C CYS A 91 -0.72 25.71 -6.91
N LEU A 92 -1.67 25.16 -7.66
CA LEU A 92 -2.15 25.77 -8.88
C LEU A 92 -2.88 27.10 -8.62
N SER A 93 -3.65 27.15 -7.51
CA SER A 93 -4.31 28.39 -7.09
C SER A 93 -3.32 29.48 -6.76
N GLN A 94 -2.22 29.14 -6.08
CA GLN A 94 -1.14 30.10 -5.77
C GLN A 94 -0.39 30.54 -7.03
N TYR A 95 -0.08 29.60 -7.90
CA TYR A 95 0.68 29.89 -9.12
C TYR A 95 -0.10 30.81 -10.07
N PHE A 96 -1.41 30.59 -10.20
CA PHE A 96 -2.28 31.37 -11.10
C PHE A 96 -3.04 32.47 -10.37
N ALA A 97 -2.61 32.88 -9.16
CA ALA A 97 -3.28 33.91 -8.36
C ALA A 97 -3.44 35.24 -9.10
N GLN A 98 -2.48 35.60 -9.97
CA GLN A 98 -2.49 36.83 -10.77
C GLN A 98 -3.05 36.63 -12.19
N ARG A 99 -3.57 35.45 -12.47
CA ARG A 99 -4.16 35.09 -13.78
C ARG A 99 -5.62 34.68 -13.61
N PRO A 100 -6.54 35.66 -13.45
CA PRO A 100 -7.95 35.33 -13.24
C PRO A 100 -8.63 34.68 -14.43
N ASP A 101 -8.01 34.75 -15.61
CA ASP A 101 -8.45 34.08 -16.84
C ASP A 101 -8.23 32.55 -16.82
N ILE A 102 -7.45 32.04 -15.89
CA ILE A 102 -7.16 30.62 -15.77
C ILE A 102 -7.84 30.07 -14.50
N ASP A 103 -8.65 29.01 -14.65
CA ASP A 103 -9.26 28.32 -13.54
C ASP A 103 -8.31 27.19 -13.06
N PRO A 104 -7.72 27.32 -11.86
CA PRO A 104 -6.82 26.27 -11.34
C PRO A 104 -7.49 24.92 -11.18
N GLY A 105 -8.80 24.89 -10.89
CA GLY A 105 -9.57 23.66 -10.77
C GLY A 105 -9.63 22.87 -12.07
N GLU A 106 -9.84 23.55 -13.19
CA GLU A 106 -9.85 22.92 -14.52
C GLU A 106 -8.48 22.34 -14.86
N VAL A 107 -7.40 23.04 -14.54
CA VAL A 107 -6.02 22.57 -14.78
C VAL A 107 -5.75 21.31 -13.96
N SER A 108 -6.15 21.32 -12.70
CA SER A 108 -6.01 20.17 -11.79
C SER A 108 -6.77 18.95 -12.32
N GLU A 109 -8.02 19.12 -12.73
CA GLU A 109 -8.83 18.05 -13.30
C GLU A 109 -8.21 17.48 -14.57
N PHE A 110 -7.73 18.34 -15.45
CA PHE A 110 -7.04 17.89 -16.66
C PHE A 110 -5.84 17.02 -16.35
N ILE A 111 -5.00 17.44 -15.41
CA ILE A 111 -3.81 16.67 -15.00
C ILE A 111 -4.21 15.31 -14.43
N LEU A 112 -5.23 15.28 -13.57
CA LEU A 112 -5.69 14.04 -12.94
C LEU A 112 -6.33 13.08 -13.94
N ASP A 113 -7.08 13.60 -14.91
CA ASP A 113 -7.74 12.80 -15.95
C ASP A 113 -6.75 12.18 -16.94
N LYS A 114 -5.58 12.80 -17.11
CA LYS A 114 -4.54 12.30 -18.01
C LYS A 114 -3.69 11.17 -17.40
N ARG A 115 -3.92 10.81 -16.16
CA ARG A 115 -3.19 9.70 -15.55
C ARG A 115 -3.54 8.40 -16.27
N THR A 116 -2.53 7.57 -16.44
CA THR A 116 -2.68 6.25 -17.07
C THR A 116 -3.56 5.35 -16.20
N THR A 117 -4.55 4.71 -16.83
CA THR A 117 -5.39 3.73 -16.15
C THR A 117 -4.80 2.34 -16.32
N LYS A 118 -4.67 1.62 -15.20
CA LYS A 118 -4.26 0.22 -15.20
C LYS A 118 -5.46 -0.65 -14.88
N ILE A 119 -5.60 -1.75 -15.60
CA ILE A 119 -6.63 -2.74 -15.32
C ILE A 119 -5.95 -3.88 -14.55
N ASN A 120 -6.41 -4.12 -13.32
CA ASN A 120 -5.93 -5.21 -12.49
C ASN A 120 -7.04 -6.25 -12.36
N GLU A 121 -6.78 -7.45 -12.84
CA GLU A 121 -7.71 -8.56 -12.72
C GLU A 121 -7.31 -9.42 -11.53
N GLY A 122 -8.29 -9.95 -10.83
CA GLY A 122 -8.01 -10.79 -9.68
C GLY A 122 -9.24 -11.52 -9.18
N ILE A 123 -9.06 -12.27 -8.11
CA ILE A 123 -10.13 -13.01 -7.47
C ILE A 123 -10.31 -12.49 -6.06
N ARG A 124 -11.54 -12.17 -5.71
CA ARG A 124 -11.90 -11.71 -4.38
C ARG A 124 -12.87 -12.67 -3.72
N HIS A 125 -12.56 -13.05 -2.48
CA HIS A 125 -13.48 -13.82 -1.62
C HIS A 125 -14.34 -12.85 -0.83
N LYS A 126 -15.65 -12.89 -1.06
CA LYS A 126 -16.62 -12.10 -0.32
C LYS A 126 -17.32 -12.99 0.71
N ILE A 127 -17.32 -12.56 1.95
CA ILE A 127 -17.99 -13.22 3.06
C ILE A 127 -19.41 -12.72 3.21
#